data_f408bf537609306c948c15af04e7cb52
#
_entry.id   f408bf537609306c948c15af04e7cb52
#
_cell.length_a   1.000
_cell.length_b   1.000
_cell.length_c   1.000
_cell.angle_alpha   90.00
_cell.angle_beta   90.00
_cell.angle_gamma   90.00
#
_symmetry.space_group_name_H-M   'P 1'
#
loop_
_entity.id
_entity.type
_entity.pdbx_description
1 polymer ?
#
loop_
_entity_poly.entity_id
_entity_poly.type
_entity_poly.pdbx_seq_one_letter_code
_entity_poly.pdbx_strand_id
1 'polypeptide(L)'
;IDHNYVRHCAVTLVSLFENNPKETFTVHIIARELSETDRNILTALAGKYNNKACYYTPDAQMLEGFTIRATHNRLSLAAYYRCFLSALLPEDIDRVLYLDCDIVILGDITPLWRTPLDAHTGVAVVEDTGCKELQRYEILQYPAEDSYFNSGVLLINLVYWREHHIAQACVDYYRTYPERIIFNDQDLL
;
A
#
# COMPACT_ATOMS: atom_id res chain seq x y z
N ILE A 1 1.86 8.64 1.18
CA ILE A 1 1.35 9.84 0.49
C ILE A 1 2.39 10.94 0.49
N ASP A 2 2.18 11.99 -0.33
CA ASP A 2 2.89 13.28 -0.29
C ASP A 2 1.90 14.44 -0.14
N HIS A 3 2.41 15.68 -0.07
CA HIS A 3 1.58 16.88 0.09
C HIS A 3 0.47 17.01 -0.97
N ASN A 4 0.74 16.64 -2.23
CA ASN A 4 -0.23 16.74 -3.33
C ASN A 4 -1.44 15.82 -3.14
N TYR A 5 -1.25 14.71 -2.42
CA TYR A 5 -2.26 13.69 -2.20
C TYR A 5 -3.03 13.83 -0.87
N VAL A 6 -2.77 14.84 -0.06
CA VAL A 6 -3.48 15.06 1.22
C VAL A 6 -5.00 15.17 1.02
N ARG A 7 -5.44 15.89 -0.01
CA ARG A 7 -6.88 16.04 -0.30
C ARG A 7 -7.53 14.74 -0.73
N HIS A 8 -6.85 13.94 -1.55
CA HIS A 8 -7.32 12.64 -1.99
C HIS A 8 -7.42 11.70 -0.79
N CYS A 9 -6.37 11.64 0.03
CA CYS A 9 -6.37 10.88 1.27
C CYS A 9 -7.52 11.27 2.20
N ALA A 10 -7.81 12.58 2.34
CA ALA A 10 -8.95 13.04 3.14
C ALA A 10 -10.29 12.52 2.59
N VAL A 11 -10.48 12.49 1.26
CA VAL A 11 -11.68 11.92 0.62
C VAL A 11 -11.78 10.42 0.87
N THR A 12 -10.68 9.69 0.71
CA THR A 12 -10.61 8.25 1.00
C THR A 12 -11.01 7.98 2.44
N LEU A 13 -10.45 8.72 3.41
CA LEU A 13 -10.75 8.56 4.83
C LEU A 13 -12.20 8.91 5.17
N VAL A 14 -12.74 9.99 4.62
CA VAL A 14 -14.17 10.35 4.82
C VAL A 14 -15.06 9.23 4.30
N SER A 15 -14.80 8.74 3.08
CA SER A 15 -15.60 7.66 2.50
C SER A 15 -15.53 6.37 3.32
N LEU A 16 -14.35 6.06 3.87
CA LEU A 16 -14.16 4.92 4.77
C LEU A 16 -14.99 5.08 6.04
N PHE A 17 -14.90 6.22 6.72
CA PHE A 17 -15.55 6.43 8.01
C PHE A 17 -17.07 6.55 7.89
N GLU A 18 -17.57 7.27 6.87
CA GLU A 18 -19.02 7.43 6.62
C GLU A 18 -19.69 6.09 6.31
N ASN A 19 -19.04 5.21 5.56
CA ASN A 19 -19.61 3.92 5.19
C ASN A 19 -19.37 2.81 6.24
N ASN A 20 -18.59 3.11 7.31
CA ASN A 20 -18.29 2.16 8.39
C ASN A 20 -18.46 2.80 9.79
N PRO A 21 -19.61 3.40 10.12
CA PRO A 21 -19.79 4.23 11.33
C PRO A 21 -19.77 3.43 12.65
N LYS A 22 -19.79 2.10 12.58
CA LYS A 22 -19.75 1.21 13.75
C LYS A 22 -18.33 0.73 14.06
N GLU A 23 -17.40 0.95 13.15
CA GLU A 23 -16.01 0.50 13.26
C GLU A 23 -15.10 1.62 13.75
N THR A 24 -14.02 1.25 14.40
CA THR A 24 -12.97 2.19 14.81
C THR A 24 -11.68 1.84 14.10
N PHE A 25 -11.06 2.83 13.48
CA PHE A 25 -9.86 2.65 12.69
C PHE A 25 -8.65 3.33 13.33
N THR A 26 -7.52 2.66 13.27
CA THR A 26 -6.21 3.30 13.37
C THR A 26 -5.64 3.41 11.97
N VAL A 27 -5.55 4.65 11.48
CA VAL A 27 -5.03 4.95 10.13
C VAL A 27 -3.53 5.17 10.21
N HIS A 28 -2.77 4.34 9.52
CA HIS A 28 -1.33 4.44 9.42
C HIS A 28 -0.96 5.18 8.12
N ILE A 29 -0.46 6.40 8.25
CA ILE A 29 -0.13 7.27 7.13
C ILE A 29 1.38 7.28 6.94
N ILE A 30 1.84 6.75 5.82
CA ILE A 30 3.26 6.72 5.47
C ILE A 30 3.55 7.86 4.51
N ALA A 31 4.39 8.80 4.97
CA ALA A 31 4.71 10.00 4.21
C ALA A 31 6.07 10.55 4.60
N ARG A 32 6.86 10.96 3.63
CA ARG A 32 8.17 11.56 3.88
C ARG A 32 8.09 13.07 4.14
N GLU A 33 7.24 13.76 3.41
CA GLU A 33 7.18 15.22 3.38
C GLU A 33 5.74 15.73 3.54
N LEU A 34 5.20 15.58 4.75
CA LEU A 34 3.96 16.24 5.13
C LEU A 34 4.27 17.41 6.05
N SER A 35 3.71 18.59 5.74
CA SER A 35 3.74 19.74 6.63
C SER A 35 2.97 19.44 7.92
N GLU A 36 3.25 20.22 8.97
CA GLU A 36 2.47 20.14 10.21
C GLU A 36 0.99 20.43 9.95
N THR A 37 0.70 21.37 9.06
CA THR A 37 -0.67 21.69 8.65
C THR A 37 -1.36 20.48 8.03
N ASP A 38 -0.71 19.76 7.13
CA ASP A 38 -1.26 18.55 6.48
C ASP A 38 -1.56 17.46 7.51
N ARG A 39 -0.64 17.24 8.44
CA ARG A 39 -0.83 16.27 9.54
C ARG A 39 -1.99 16.67 10.43
N ASN A 40 -2.10 17.94 10.78
CA ASN A 40 -3.18 18.47 11.62
C ASN A 40 -4.55 18.30 10.94
N ILE A 41 -4.64 18.53 9.64
CA ILE A 41 -5.88 18.32 8.85
C ILE A 41 -6.33 16.87 8.94
N LEU A 42 -5.43 15.91 8.63
CA LEU A 42 -5.78 14.49 8.62
C LEU A 42 -6.05 13.94 10.03
N THR A 43 -5.32 14.43 11.04
CA THR A 43 -5.55 14.08 12.45
C THR A 43 -6.89 14.58 12.94
N ALA A 44 -7.23 15.85 12.66
CA ALA A 44 -8.51 16.42 13.04
C ALA A 44 -9.67 15.71 12.32
N LEU A 45 -9.47 15.34 11.05
CA LEU A 45 -10.43 14.55 10.29
C LEU A 45 -10.69 13.20 10.94
N ALA A 46 -9.64 12.42 11.23
CA ALA A 46 -9.78 11.14 11.90
C ALA A 46 -10.48 11.29 13.27
N GLY A 47 -10.06 12.26 14.07
CA GLY A 47 -10.65 12.56 15.38
C GLY A 47 -12.14 12.94 15.35
N LYS A 48 -12.60 13.63 14.28
CA LYS A 48 -14.02 13.94 14.08
C LYS A 48 -14.90 12.67 14.01
N TYR A 49 -14.33 11.57 13.54
CA TYR A 49 -15.00 10.26 13.45
C TYR A 49 -14.59 9.28 14.56
N ASN A 50 -13.99 9.77 15.66
CA ASN A 50 -13.46 8.94 16.75
C ASN A 50 -12.40 7.91 16.31
N ASN A 51 -11.69 8.20 15.23
CA ASN A 51 -10.61 7.40 14.71
C ASN A 51 -9.24 8.02 15.03
N LYS A 52 -8.16 7.26 14.84
CA LYS A 52 -6.80 7.69 15.13
C LYS A 52 -5.96 7.73 13.84
N ALA A 53 -5.13 8.76 13.67
CA ALA A 53 -4.10 8.82 12.64
C ALA A 53 -2.70 8.68 13.27
N CYS A 54 -1.90 7.78 12.71
CA CYS A 54 -0.50 7.57 13.05
C CYS A 54 0.38 7.85 11.82
N TYR A 55 1.53 8.50 12.01
CA TYR A 55 2.39 8.94 10.91
C TYR A 55 3.74 8.25 10.97
N TYR A 56 4.20 7.78 9.82
CA TYR A 56 5.50 7.12 9.67
C TYR A 56 6.28 7.82 8.57
N THR A 57 7.54 8.12 8.86
CA THR A 57 8.44 8.77 7.91
C THR A 57 9.48 7.74 7.47
N PRO A 58 9.42 7.27 6.22
CA PRO A 58 10.42 6.35 5.69
C PRO A 58 11.81 6.99 5.67
N ASP A 59 12.83 6.19 5.99
CA ASP A 59 14.21 6.61 5.81
C ASP A 59 14.50 6.87 4.32
N ALA A 60 15.31 7.90 4.05
CA ALA A 60 15.74 8.24 2.70
C ALA A 60 16.48 7.08 2.02
N GLN A 61 17.20 6.28 2.80
CA GLN A 61 17.97 5.14 2.31
C GLN A 61 17.09 3.97 1.84
N MET A 62 15.85 3.85 2.33
CA MET A 62 14.94 2.76 1.94
C MET A 62 14.68 2.71 0.44
N LEU A 63 14.66 3.86 -0.23
CA LEU A 63 14.41 3.99 -1.66
C LEU A 63 15.67 4.38 -2.45
N GLU A 64 16.86 4.18 -1.88
CA GLU A 64 18.10 4.47 -2.59
C GLU A 64 18.23 3.59 -3.84
N GLY A 65 18.37 4.23 -4.98
CA GLY A 65 18.44 3.56 -6.29
C GLY A 65 17.08 3.30 -6.96
N PHE A 66 15.96 3.50 -6.25
CA PHE A 66 14.63 3.39 -6.86
C PHE A 66 14.33 4.61 -7.73
N THR A 67 13.72 4.37 -8.87
CA THR A 67 13.28 5.42 -9.81
C THR A 67 11.85 5.14 -10.25
N ILE A 68 11.10 6.19 -10.55
CA ILE A 68 9.78 6.04 -11.18
C ILE A 68 9.98 5.81 -12.67
N ARG A 69 9.46 4.71 -13.18
CA ARG A 69 9.40 4.45 -14.62
C ARG A 69 8.31 5.34 -15.24
N ALA A 70 8.70 6.08 -16.28
CA ALA A 70 7.99 7.23 -16.81
C ALA A 70 6.76 6.90 -17.67
N THR A 71 5.97 5.88 -17.33
CA THR A 71 4.67 5.66 -17.99
C THR A 71 3.60 6.66 -17.55
N HIS A 72 3.75 7.26 -16.35
CA HIS A 72 2.80 8.24 -15.82
C HIS A 72 3.52 9.33 -15.04
N ASN A 73 3.52 10.56 -15.54
CA ASN A 73 4.11 11.76 -14.93
C ASN A 73 3.51 12.19 -13.58
N ARG A 74 2.68 11.36 -12.95
CA ARG A 74 1.97 11.66 -11.68
C ARG A 74 2.38 10.78 -10.52
N LEU A 75 3.15 9.72 -10.76
CA LEU A 75 3.61 8.84 -9.69
C LEU A 75 4.83 9.44 -8.99
N SER A 76 4.88 9.29 -7.68
CA SER A 76 6.04 9.64 -6.87
C SER A 76 6.68 8.36 -6.28
N LEU A 77 7.91 8.48 -5.78
CA LEU A 77 8.56 7.37 -5.06
C LEU A 77 7.76 6.86 -3.85
N ALA A 78 6.75 7.63 -3.40
CA ALA A 78 5.84 7.20 -2.35
C ALA A 78 5.05 5.93 -2.71
N ALA A 79 4.87 5.62 -4.00
CA ALA A 79 4.25 4.38 -4.46
C ALA A 79 4.99 3.14 -3.91
N TYR A 80 6.31 3.17 -3.83
CA TYR A 80 7.10 2.05 -3.32
C TYR A 80 7.01 1.85 -1.79
N TYR A 81 6.47 2.80 -1.02
CA TYR A 81 6.39 2.64 0.45
C TYR A 81 5.56 1.43 0.87
N ARG A 82 4.61 0.98 0.03
CA ARG A 82 3.82 -0.22 0.32
C ARG A 82 4.66 -1.50 0.38
N CYS A 83 5.78 -1.57 -0.34
CA CYS A 83 6.71 -2.70 -0.27
C CYS A 83 7.43 -2.79 1.09
N PHE A 84 7.47 -1.71 1.86
CA PHE A 84 8.19 -1.59 3.12
C PHE A 84 7.30 -1.59 4.37
N LEU A 85 6.01 -1.91 4.24
CA LEU A 85 5.05 -1.85 5.35
C LEU A 85 5.48 -2.70 6.55
N SER A 86 6.05 -3.88 6.31
CA SER A 86 6.55 -4.75 7.38
C SER A 86 7.73 -4.17 8.17
N ALA A 87 8.51 -3.28 7.56
CA ALA A 87 9.63 -2.59 8.20
C ALA A 87 9.23 -1.23 8.83
N LEU A 88 8.16 -0.61 8.33
CA LEU A 88 7.72 0.72 8.76
C LEU A 88 6.71 0.67 9.90
N LEU A 89 5.87 -0.35 9.95
CA LEU A 89 4.82 -0.47 10.95
C LEU A 89 5.32 -1.19 12.21
N PRO A 90 4.79 -0.82 13.41
CA PRO A 90 5.12 -1.47 14.68
C PRO A 90 4.99 -2.99 14.63
N GLU A 91 5.85 -3.68 15.41
CA GLU A 91 5.91 -5.16 15.41
C GLU A 91 4.64 -5.82 15.96
N ASP A 92 3.88 -5.13 16.78
CA ASP A 92 2.61 -5.58 17.36
C ASP A 92 1.43 -5.52 16.39
N ILE A 93 1.65 -5.04 15.17
CA ILE A 93 0.64 -5.03 14.10
C ILE A 93 0.86 -6.25 13.22
N ASP A 94 -0.03 -7.23 13.33
CA ASP A 94 0.04 -8.49 12.58
C ASP A 94 -0.59 -8.41 11.19
N ARG A 95 -1.56 -7.52 11.01
CA ARG A 95 -2.36 -7.37 9.79
C ARG A 95 -2.63 -5.92 9.47
N VAL A 96 -2.63 -5.59 8.20
CA VAL A 96 -3.03 -4.26 7.72
C VAL A 96 -3.83 -4.37 6.42
N LEU A 97 -4.84 -3.52 6.27
CA LEU A 97 -5.49 -3.26 4.99
C LEU A 97 -4.85 -2.02 4.39
N TYR A 98 -4.05 -2.24 3.35
CA TYR A 98 -3.50 -1.15 2.56
C TYR A 98 -4.56 -0.66 1.56
N LEU A 99 -4.70 0.64 1.48
CA LEU A 99 -5.58 1.32 0.54
C LEU A 99 -4.81 2.44 -0.13
N ASP A 100 -4.89 2.54 -1.45
CA ASP A 100 -4.44 3.74 -2.14
C ASP A 100 -5.20 4.96 -1.63
N CYS A 101 -4.53 6.10 -1.60
CA CYS A 101 -5.08 7.31 -0.99
C CYS A 101 -6.02 8.11 -1.92
N ASP A 102 -6.33 7.59 -3.10
CA ASP A 102 -7.18 8.22 -4.12
C ASP A 102 -8.37 7.32 -4.56
N ILE A 103 -8.78 6.44 -3.66
CA ILE A 103 -9.95 5.57 -3.83
C ILE A 103 -11.15 6.09 -3.02
N VAL A 104 -12.35 5.61 -3.35
CA VAL A 104 -13.58 5.88 -2.61
C VAL A 104 -14.19 4.58 -2.14
N ILE A 105 -14.38 4.44 -0.83
CA ILE A 105 -15.03 3.30 -0.21
C ILE A 105 -16.55 3.51 -0.28
N LEU A 106 -17.26 2.58 -0.91
CA LEU A 106 -18.71 2.70 -1.18
C LEU A 106 -19.58 1.88 -0.23
N GLY A 107 -18.98 1.15 0.72
CA GLY A 107 -19.74 0.28 1.60
C GLY A 107 -18.94 -0.25 2.77
N ASP A 108 -19.51 -1.28 3.42
CA ASP A 108 -18.91 -1.95 4.57
C ASP A 108 -17.61 -2.68 4.15
N ILE A 109 -16.50 -2.32 4.79
CA ILE A 109 -15.18 -2.90 4.54
C ILE A 109 -14.88 -4.12 5.44
N THR A 110 -15.73 -4.40 6.42
CA THR A 110 -15.52 -5.48 7.39
C THR A 110 -15.41 -6.87 6.77
N PRO A 111 -16.17 -7.22 5.71
CA PRO A 111 -16.01 -8.51 5.04
C PRO A 111 -14.61 -8.68 4.44
N LEU A 112 -14.06 -7.63 3.82
CA LEU A 112 -12.69 -7.64 3.29
C LEU A 112 -11.68 -7.79 4.43
N TRP A 113 -11.83 -7.02 5.51
CA TRP A 113 -10.95 -7.11 6.68
C TRP A 113 -10.94 -8.51 7.31
N ARG A 114 -12.09 -9.21 7.29
CA ARG A 114 -12.26 -10.55 7.85
C ARG A 114 -11.83 -11.69 6.92
N THR A 115 -11.39 -11.38 5.70
CA THR A 115 -10.85 -12.40 4.79
C THR A 115 -9.73 -13.19 5.50
N PRO A 116 -9.82 -14.52 5.57
CA PRO A 116 -8.80 -15.32 6.23
C PRO A 116 -7.44 -15.16 5.56
N LEU A 117 -6.41 -14.98 6.36
CA LEU A 117 -5.01 -15.08 5.96
C LEU A 117 -4.39 -16.14 6.87
N ASP A 118 -4.00 -17.26 6.30
CA ASP A 118 -3.31 -18.33 7.04
C ASP A 118 -1.78 -18.06 7.12
N ALA A 119 -1.06 -18.97 7.74
CA ALA A 119 0.39 -18.85 7.90
C ALA A 119 1.18 -18.90 6.58
N HIS A 120 0.54 -19.31 5.49
CA HIS A 120 1.15 -19.43 4.16
C HIS A 120 0.68 -18.32 3.20
N THR A 121 -0.23 -17.45 3.66
CA THR A 121 -0.81 -16.38 2.86
C THR A 121 -0.19 -15.04 3.26
N GLY A 122 0.66 -14.49 2.39
CA GLY A 122 1.30 -13.20 2.61
C GLY A 122 0.39 -12.00 2.36
N VAL A 123 -0.55 -12.13 1.40
CA VAL A 123 -1.44 -11.05 0.99
C VAL A 123 -2.71 -11.61 0.34
N ALA A 124 -3.85 -10.96 0.54
CA ALA A 124 -5.04 -11.14 -0.28
C ALA A 124 -5.24 -9.90 -1.16
N VAL A 125 -5.49 -10.12 -2.44
CA VAL A 125 -5.42 -9.12 -3.51
C VAL A 125 -6.60 -9.24 -4.47
N VAL A 126 -6.74 -8.25 -5.35
CA VAL A 126 -7.69 -8.29 -6.47
C VAL A 126 -6.91 -8.41 -7.78
N GLU A 127 -7.34 -9.33 -8.65
CA GLU A 127 -6.75 -9.51 -9.97
C GLU A 127 -6.80 -8.20 -10.78
N ASP A 128 -5.69 -7.86 -11.44
CA ASP A 128 -5.64 -6.75 -12.40
C ASP A 128 -6.07 -7.23 -13.78
N THR A 129 -7.36 -7.14 -14.04
CA THR A 129 -7.94 -7.59 -15.33
C THR A 129 -7.51 -6.72 -16.51
N GLY A 130 -7.03 -5.49 -16.27
CA GLY A 130 -6.53 -4.59 -17.31
C GLY A 130 -5.17 -4.99 -17.86
N CYS A 131 -4.41 -5.77 -17.11
CA CYS A 131 -3.07 -6.19 -17.48
C CYS A 131 -2.98 -7.60 -18.08
N LYS A 132 -4.09 -8.31 -18.29
CA LYS A 132 -4.11 -9.68 -18.82
C LYS A 132 -3.38 -9.83 -20.16
N GLU A 133 -3.54 -8.88 -21.05
CA GLU A 133 -2.94 -8.92 -22.40
C GLU A 133 -1.43 -8.61 -22.40
N LEU A 134 -0.90 -8.11 -21.29
CA LEU A 134 0.50 -7.67 -21.20
C LEU A 134 1.48 -8.80 -20.88
N GLN A 135 0.98 -10.04 -20.69
CA GLN A 135 1.79 -11.23 -20.43
C GLN A 135 2.88 -10.98 -19.37
N ARG A 136 2.49 -10.31 -18.25
CA ARG A 136 3.43 -9.91 -17.20
C ARG A 136 4.21 -11.09 -16.61
N TYR A 137 3.60 -12.28 -16.61
CA TYR A 137 4.22 -13.53 -16.16
C TYR A 137 5.51 -13.86 -16.92
N GLU A 138 5.61 -13.56 -18.22
CA GLU A 138 6.83 -13.80 -19.01
C GLU A 138 7.97 -12.84 -18.60
N ILE A 139 7.63 -11.58 -18.32
CA ILE A 139 8.59 -10.53 -17.96
C ILE A 139 9.04 -10.70 -16.50
N LEU A 140 8.09 -10.88 -15.59
CA LEU A 140 8.33 -11.01 -14.15
C LEU A 140 8.74 -12.42 -13.73
N GLN A 141 8.50 -13.42 -14.62
CA GLN A 141 8.89 -14.83 -14.44
C GLN A 141 8.17 -15.53 -13.26
N TYR A 142 6.87 -15.30 -13.13
CA TYR A 142 6.00 -16.09 -12.26
C TYR A 142 5.19 -17.11 -13.09
N PRO A 143 4.56 -18.13 -12.45
CA PRO A 143 3.77 -19.13 -13.17
C PRO A 143 2.64 -18.51 -14.00
N ALA A 144 2.44 -18.97 -15.25
CA ALA A 144 1.45 -18.41 -16.16
C ALA A 144 -0.01 -18.62 -15.70
N GLU A 145 -0.23 -19.60 -14.82
CA GLU A 145 -1.51 -19.90 -14.18
C GLU A 145 -1.86 -18.91 -13.07
N ASP A 146 -0.88 -18.16 -12.55
CA ASP A 146 -1.09 -17.15 -11.53
C ASP A 146 -1.55 -15.84 -12.17
N SER A 147 -2.49 -15.17 -11.50
CA SER A 147 -3.00 -13.88 -11.96
C SER A 147 -2.13 -12.72 -11.52
N TYR A 148 -1.88 -11.78 -12.41
CA TYR A 148 -1.33 -10.48 -12.04
C TYR A 148 -2.38 -9.69 -11.24
N PHE A 149 -1.96 -8.99 -10.19
CA PHE A 149 -2.89 -8.32 -9.28
C PHE A 149 -2.66 -6.81 -9.21
N ASN A 150 -3.72 -6.09 -8.84
CA ASN A 150 -3.66 -4.65 -8.58
C ASN A 150 -3.15 -4.38 -7.17
N SER A 151 -2.20 -3.45 -7.04
CA SER A 151 -1.56 -3.11 -5.76
C SER A 151 -2.28 -2.02 -4.93
N GLY A 152 -3.39 -1.48 -5.42
CA GLY A 152 -4.10 -0.38 -4.75
C GLY A 152 -4.96 -0.77 -3.55
N VAL A 153 -5.31 -2.06 -3.43
CA VAL A 153 -6.04 -2.62 -2.27
C VAL A 153 -5.41 -3.95 -1.90
N LEU A 154 -4.77 -4.03 -0.73
CA LEU A 154 -4.04 -5.22 -0.27
C LEU A 154 -4.39 -5.52 1.18
N LEU A 155 -4.88 -6.71 1.47
CA LEU A 155 -4.96 -7.18 2.86
C LEU A 155 -3.70 -7.98 3.17
N ILE A 156 -2.82 -7.43 3.98
CA ILE A 156 -1.46 -7.92 4.18
C ILE A 156 -1.32 -8.62 5.52
N ASN A 157 -0.70 -9.81 5.49
CA ASN A 157 -0.19 -10.52 6.67
C ASN A 157 1.23 -10.01 6.97
N LEU A 158 1.34 -9.09 7.93
CA LEU A 158 2.63 -8.49 8.28
C LEU A 158 3.56 -9.47 9.02
N VAL A 159 3.02 -10.49 9.69
CA VAL A 159 3.82 -11.56 10.29
C VAL A 159 4.55 -12.31 9.19
N TYR A 160 3.80 -12.80 8.20
CA TYR A 160 4.38 -13.46 7.01
C TYR A 160 5.43 -12.58 6.32
N TRP A 161 5.11 -11.29 6.10
CA TRP A 161 6.01 -10.38 5.41
C TRP A 161 7.33 -10.16 6.16
N ARG A 162 7.30 -10.15 7.50
CA ARG A 162 8.51 -10.05 8.33
C ARG A 162 9.32 -11.35 8.29
N GLU A 163 8.67 -12.50 8.50
CA GLU A 163 9.30 -13.81 8.49
C GLU A 163 9.97 -14.15 7.14
N HIS A 164 9.35 -13.71 6.03
CA HIS A 164 9.86 -13.95 4.69
C HIS A 164 10.67 -12.77 4.12
N HIS A 165 10.94 -11.75 4.92
CA HIS A 165 11.76 -10.59 4.55
C HIS A 165 11.31 -9.92 3.24
N ILE A 166 9.99 -9.77 3.03
CA ILE A 166 9.41 -9.27 1.77
C ILE A 166 9.97 -7.90 1.38
N ALA A 167 10.15 -6.98 2.34
CA ALA A 167 10.74 -5.67 2.05
C ALA A 167 12.14 -5.78 1.44
N GLN A 168 12.98 -6.70 1.95
CA GLN A 168 14.32 -6.94 1.41
C GLN A 168 14.24 -7.62 0.03
N ALA A 169 13.33 -8.59 -0.13
CA ALA A 169 13.11 -9.27 -1.41
C ALA A 169 12.73 -8.28 -2.53
N CYS A 170 11.88 -7.29 -2.23
CA CYS A 170 11.54 -6.20 -3.17
C CYS A 170 12.78 -5.39 -3.59
N VAL A 171 13.64 -5.04 -2.63
CA VAL A 171 14.90 -4.33 -2.91
C VAL A 171 15.83 -5.15 -3.80
N ASP A 172 16.02 -6.43 -3.46
CA ASP A 172 16.92 -7.32 -4.17
C ASP A 172 16.42 -7.59 -5.60
N TYR A 173 15.12 -7.79 -5.77
CA TYR A 173 14.50 -7.95 -7.08
C TYR A 173 14.66 -6.68 -7.94
N TYR A 174 14.35 -5.51 -7.37
CA TYR A 174 14.51 -4.23 -8.07
C TYR A 174 15.94 -4.00 -8.54
N ARG A 175 16.94 -4.31 -7.69
CA ARG A 175 18.36 -4.15 -8.02
C ARG A 175 18.85 -5.14 -9.07
N THR A 176 18.32 -6.36 -9.02
CA THR A 176 18.76 -7.45 -9.92
C THR A 176 18.11 -7.33 -11.30
N TYR A 177 16.83 -6.92 -11.36
CA TYR A 177 16.05 -6.92 -12.60
C TYR A 177 15.33 -5.58 -12.85
N PRO A 178 16.02 -4.45 -12.80
CA PRO A 178 15.38 -3.14 -12.95
C PRO A 178 14.65 -2.99 -14.29
N GLU A 179 15.08 -3.69 -15.35
CA GLU A 179 14.47 -3.66 -16.68
C GLU A 179 13.09 -4.32 -16.72
N ARG A 180 12.78 -5.21 -15.78
CA ARG A 180 11.47 -5.90 -15.70
C ARG A 180 10.39 -5.02 -15.08
N ILE A 181 10.78 -4.00 -14.32
CA ILE A 181 9.86 -3.13 -13.60
C ILE A 181 9.29 -2.08 -14.56
N ILE A 182 7.98 -2.15 -14.82
CA ILE A 182 7.21 -1.22 -15.64
C ILE A 182 6.15 -0.51 -14.79
N PHE A 183 5.41 -1.27 -13.98
CA PHE A 183 4.36 -0.78 -13.09
C PHE A 183 4.86 -0.51 -11.66
N ASN A 184 6.13 -0.13 -11.53
CA ASN A 184 6.75 0.30 -10.28
C ASN A 184 6.57 -0.72 -9.14
N ASP A 185 5.86 -0.32 -8.07
CA ASP A 185 5.60 -1.12 -6.88
C ASP A 185 4.77 -2.39 -7.15
N GLN A 186 3.83 -2.32 -8.10
CA GLN A 186 2.97 -3.46 -8.44
C GLN A 186 3.76 -4.64 -9.03
N ASP A 187 4.85 -4.35 -9.75
CA ASP A 187 5.75 -5.38 -10.29
C ASP A 187 6.72 -5.97 -9.25
N LEU A 188 6.80 -5.38 -8.06
CA LEU A 188 7.67 -5.84 -6.98
C LEU A 188 6.96 -6.73 -5.96
N LEU A 189 5.64 -6.71 -5.95
CA LEU A 189 4.79 -7.46 -5.01
C LEU A 189 4.30 -8.76 -5.62
#